data_65c7c1024c782a71276472bd8ab7f0ce
#
_entry.id   65c7c1024c782a71276472bd8ab7f0ce
#
_cell.length_a   1.000
_cell.length_b   1.000
_cell.length_c   1.000
_cell.angle_alpha   90.00
_cell.angle_beta   90.00
_cell.angle_gamma   90.00
#
_symmetry.space_group_name_H-M   'P 1'
#
loop_
_entity.id
_entity.type
_entity.pdbx_description
1 polymer ?
#
loop_
_entity_poly.entity_id
_entity_poly.type
_entity_poly.pdbx_seq_one_letter_code
_entity_poly.pdbx_strand_id
1 'polypeptide(L)'
;MKNRLLIMILLLLPMVAMSQVDTGARKRVMEEYRQQYRQQFNEYKDSISGQFIQYLKQRWDEKQLFQGEHQPVRPEPVLQPESDTLSDTLHSEQLPTGDMVTLQVEQFQPTTTDKVATYVAEVFNIAFYGKQLTFKVPVNVSKIKLSGSREYQISNYWQQLNKEKLNQVTLQLAGQKQELRLNGWGLFDLTRQLTASIYPNNADQQVALAVYLLNAMHYDVRMGCVGGNLVILMASASKIYDIPFTVVSNVRYYAFRPIGAKEELKGRLYTYSQQLDGANHGIDLFMSETPQLGGRLCSNPYKNRFGGRDITIYVNQGLMDFYAQYPQMELKMYANAAIDEVFYLALERNIKPLIEGKNTYRAVSTLLQYVQEGFGYQVDNLQFGREKNFFCEENFYYPANDCEDRALLFSYLVRMFVGVDVVLLEYADHVAAAVCFPKEAKVKGDYYLYRNNQYVVCDPTCKGAKVGQVSNKYKKQSPKIIQTA
;
A
#
# COMPACT_ATOMS: atom_id res chain seq x y z
N MET A 1 -22.27 -25.62 3.75
CA MET A 1 -21.07 -25.63 2.89
C MET A 1 -21.29 -26.18 1.46
N LYS A 2 -22.24 -27.09 1.20
CA LYS A 2 -22.48 -27.63 -0.18
C LYS A 2 -23.20 -26.66 -1.14
N ASN A 3 -24.00 -25.73 -0.67
CA ASN A 3 -24.77 -24.82 -1.53
C ASN A 3 -23.99 -23.60 -2.08
N ARG A 4 -22.84 -23.26 -1.50
CA ARG A 4 -22.00 -22.15 -1.98
C ARG A 4 -21.16 -22.50 -3.21
N LEU A 5 -20.77 -23.76 -3.36
CA LEU A 5 -19.99 -24.22 -4.50
C LEU A 5 -20.82 -24.35 -5.80
N LEU A 6 -22.15 -24.62 -5.64
CA LEU A 6 -23.04 -24.77 -6.79
C LEU A 6 -23.39 -23.44 -7.47
N ILE A 7 -23.37 -22.33 -6.73
CA ILE A 7 -23.62 -20.98 -7.26
C ILE A 7 -22.44 -20.47 -8.09
N MET A 8 -21.20 -20.81 -7.71
CA MET A 8 -20.00 -20.41 -8.46
C MET A 8 -19.84 -21.13 -9.80
N ILE A 9 -20.26 -22.39 -9.90
CA ILE A 9 -20.16 -23.19 -11.14
C ILE A 9 -21.20 -22.78 -12.18
N LEU A 10 -22.38 -22.30 -11.76
CA LEU A 10 -23.42 -21.78 -12.65
C LEU A 10 -23.12 -20.41 -13.27
N LEU A 11 -22.15 -19.67 -12.73
CA LEU A 11 -21.78 -18.33 -13.18
C LEU A 11 -20.76 -18.32 -14.35
N LEU A 12 -20.08 -19.43 -14.63
CA LEU A 12 -19.03 -19.51 -15.67
C LEU A 12 -19.51 -20.10 -17.00
N LEU A 13 -20.65 -20.76 -17.05
CA LEU A 13 -21.16 -21.45 -18.23
C LEU A 13 -21.80 -20.56 -19.33
N PRO A 14 -22.35 -19.36 -19.07
CA PRO A 14 -22.97 -18.58 -20.16
C PRO A 14 -22.01 -17.78 -21.02
N MET A 15 -20.73 -17.58 -20.61
CA MET A 15 -19.84 -16.66 -21.35
C MET A 15 -19.20 -17.26 -22.62
N VAL A 16 -19.08 -18.59 -22.71
CA VAL A 16 -18.38 -19.25 -23.84
C VAL A 16 -19.28 -19.54 -25.05
N ALA A 17 -20.61 -19.57 -24.86
CA ALA A 17 -21.58 -19.94 -25.93
C ALA A 17 -22.19 -18.79 -26.72
N MET A 18 -21.77 -17.53 -26.52
CA MET A 18 -22.51 -16.35 -27.02
C MET A 18 -21.86 -15.57 -28.17
N SER A 19 -21.10 -16.18 -29.05
CA SER A 19 -20.51 -15.46 -30.18
C SER A 19 -21.46 -15.16 -31.34
N GLN A 20 -22.72 -15.66 -31.35
CA GLN A 20 -23.68 -15.52 -32.44
C GLN A 20 -25.14 -15.17 -32.03
N VAL A 21 -25.36 -14.47 -30.94
CA VAL A 21 -26.73 -14.13 -30.50
C VAL A 21 -27.06 -12.67 -30.76
N ASP A 22 -28.28 -12.44 -31.30
CA ASP A 22 -28.93 -11.16 -31.56
C ASP A 22 -28.76 -10.15 -30.41
N THR A 23 -28.43 -8.91 -30.73
CA THR A 23 -28.18 -7.80 -29.78
C THR A 23 -29.37 -7.50 -28.86
N GLY A 24 -30.60 -7.81 -29.27
CA GLY A 24 -31.81 -7.66 -28.47
C GLY A 24 -31.98 -8.74 -27.38
N ALA A 25 -31.58 -9.96 -27.69
CA ALA A 25 -31.57 -11.07 -26.70
C ALA A 25 -30.50 -10.88 -25.65
N ARG A 26 -29.29 -10.40 -26.03
CA ARG A 26 -28.21 -10.00 -25.10
C ARG A 26 -28.65 -8.92 -24.14
N LYS A 27 -29.35 -7.90 -24.61
CA LYS A 27 -29.86 -6.84 -23.73
C LYS A 27 -30.87 -7.36 -22.69
N ARG A 28 -31.77 -8.26 -23.06
CA ARG A 28 -32.77 -8.84 -22.17
C ARG A 28 -32.12 -9.71 -21.10
N VAL A 29 -31.22 -10.61 -21.46
CA VAL A 29 -30.51 -11.48 -20.52
C VAL A 29 -29.67 -10.65 -19.54
N MET A 30 -29.01 -9.59 -20.00
CA MET A 30 -28.27 -8.67 -19.14
C MET A 30 -29.18 -7.86 -18.21
N GLU A 31 -30.40 -7.50 -18.63
CA GLU A 31 -31.36 -6.77 -17.80
C GLU A 31 -31.97 -7.69 -16.72
N GLU A 32 -32.30 -8.95 -17.06
CA GLU A 32 -32.75 -9.98 -16.08
C GLU A 32 -31.66 -10.30 -15.07
N TYR A 33 -30.41 -10.46 -15.53
CA TYR A 33 -29.26 -10.65 -14.64
C TYR A 33 -29.06 -9.45 -13.69
N ARG A 34 -29.19 -8.22 -14.21
CA ARG A 34 -29.14 -7.00 -13.39
C ARG A 34 -30.26 -6.89 -12.37
N GLN A 35 -31.46 -7.27 -12.72
CA GLN A 35 -32.62 -7.27 -11.79
C GLN A 35 -32.42 -8.30 -10.68
N GLN A 36 -31.98 -9.50 -11.03
CA GLN A 36 -31.71 -10.57 -10.09
C GLN A 36 -30.59 -10.20 -9.12
N TYR A 37 -29.52 -9.58 -9.63
CA TYR A 37 -28.41 -9.09 -8.82
C TYR A 37 -28.81 -7.92 -7.91
N ARG A 38 -29.67 -7.00 -8.38
CA ARG A 38 -30.23 -5.91 -7.55
C ARG A 38 -31.09 -6.46 -6.41
N GLN A 39 -31.87 -7.45 -6.67
CA GLN A 39 -32.70 -8.07 -5.64
C GLN A 39 -31.82 -8.76 -4.58
N GLN A 40 -30.87 -9.58 -5.01
CA GLN A 40 -29.90 -10.22 -4.11
C GLN A 40 -29.06 -9.21 -3.33
N PHE A 41 -28.62 -8.12 -3.97
CA PHE A 41 -27.88 -7.04 -3.32
C PHE A 41 -28.74 -6.29 -2.28
N ASN A 42 -30.00 -6.01 -2.58
CA ASN A 42 -30.90 -5.35 -1.63
C ASN A 42 -31.25 -6.27 -0.45
N GLU A 43 -31.52 -7.55 -0.69
CA GLU A 43 -31.74 -8.55 0.36
C GLU A 43 -30.51 -8.72 1.25
N TYR A 44 -29.31 -8.73 0.66
CA TYR A 44 -28.04 -8.77 1.36
C TYR A 44 -27.79 -7.49 2.16
N LYS A 45 -28.06 -6.32 1.57
CA LYS A 45 -27.96 -5.01 2.24
C LYS A 45 -28.89 -4.91 3.46
N ASP A 46 -30.15 -5.33 3.33
CA ASP A 46 -31.10 -5.26 4.41
C ASP A 46 -30.76 -6.28 5.53
N SER A 47 -30.23 -7.45 5.15
CA SER A 47 -29.67 -8.44 6.08
C SER A 47 -28.45 -7.89 6.82
N ILE A 48 -27.48 -7.27 6.11
CA ILE A 48 -26.30 -6.66 6.73
C ILE A 48 -26.69 -5.50 7.64
N SER A 49 -27.63 -4.66 7.24
CA SER A 49 -28.09 -3.54 8.08
C SER A 49 -28.66 -4.02 9.41
N GLY A 50 -29.45 -5.09 9.40
CA GLY A 50 -29.98 -5.70 10.62
C GLY A 50 -28.89 -6.36 11.49
N GLN A 51 -28.04 -7.14 10.89
CA GLN A 51 -26.91 -7.81 11.56
C GLN A 51 -25.90 -6.79 12.10
N PHE A 52 -25.63 -5.72 11.33
CA PHE A 52 -24.75 -4.65 11.74
C PHE A 52 -25.27 -3.86 12.95
N ILE A 53 -26.56 -3.56 13.00
CA ILE A 53 -27.18 -2.95 14.17
C ILE A 53 -27.12 -3.88 15.39
N GLN A 54 -27.31 -5.19 15.20
CA GLN A 54 -27.14 -6.16 16.28
C GLN A 54 -25.69 -6.26 16.74
N TYR A 55 -24.74 -6.24 15.81
CA TYR A 55 -23.32 -6.19 16.11
C TYR A 55 -22.96 -4.97 16.97
N LEU A 56 -23.46 -3.79 16.63
CA LEU A 56 -23.22 -2.57 17.39
C LEU A 56 -23.90 -2.52 18.78
N LYS A 57 -24.92 -3.32 18.99
CA LYS A 57 -25.56 -3.46 20.33
C LYS A 57 -24.76 -4.37 21.26
N GLN A 58 -23.77 -5.08 20.76
CA GLN A 58 -22.89 -5.89 21.60
C GLN A 58 -22.06 -5.00 22.50
N ARG A 59 -21.67 -5.53 23.66
CA ARG A 59 -20.81 -4.86 24.60
C ARG A 59 -19.38 -4.85 24.08
N TRP A 60 -18.70 -3.73 24.26
CA TRP A 60 -17.29 -3.67 23.95
C TRP A 60 -16.45 -4.39 24.99
N ASP A 61 -15.45 -5.13 24.51
CA ASP A 61 -14.44 -5.74 25.35
C ASP A 61 -13.20 -4.87 25.42
N GLU A 62 -12.56 -4.89 26.57
CA GLU A 62 -11.22 -4.32 26.72
C GLU A 62 -10.21 -5.19 25.96
N LYS A 63 -9.39 -4.54 25.15
CA LYS A 63 -8.29 -5.17 24.40
C LYS A 63 -6.99 -4.47 24.71
N GLN A 64 -5.90 -5.23 24.65
CA GLN A 64 -4.57 -4.67 24.77
C GLN A 64 -4.25 -3.82 23.54
N LEU A 65 -3.89 -2.56 23.75
CA LEU A 65 -3.32 -1.70 22.72
C LEU A 65 -1.80 -1.81 22.80
N PHE A 66 -1.21 -2.42 21.78
CA PHE A 66 0.24 -2.48 21.62
C PHE A 66 0.72 -1.18 20.99
N GLN A 67 1.88 -0.68 21.41
CA GLN A 67 2.55 0.39 20.71
C GLN A 67 3.01 -0.11 19.34
N GLY A 68 3.14 0.79 18.37
CA GLY A 68 3.64 0.44 17.05
C GLY A 68 5.03 -0.18 17.14
N GLU A 69 5.27 -1.21 16.35
CA GLU A 69 6.62 -1.76 16.20
C GLU A 69 7.47 -0.76 15.41
N HIS A 70 8.66 -0.45 15.89
CA HIS A 70 9.58 0.45 15.19
C HIS A 70 10.30 -0.27 14.05
N GLN A 71 10.62 0.46 13.01
CA GLN A 71 11.56 -0.05 12.01
C GLN A 71 12.95 -0.22 12.62
N PRO A 72 13.77 -1.16 12.11
CA PRO A 72 15.17 -1.24 12.49
C PRO A 72 15.89 0.06 12.11
N VAL A 73 16.52 0.71 13.11
CA VAL A 73 17.36 1.89 12.85
C VAL A 73 18.64 1.46 12.15
N ARG A 74 18.96 2.12 11.04
CA ARG A 74 20.17 1.85 10.27
C ARG A 74 21.16 2.99 10.43
N PRO A 75 22.28 2.75 11.14
CA PRO A 75 23.30 3.76 11.31
C PRO A 75 24.02 4.08 10.00
N GLU A 76 24.77 5.17 10.00
CA GLU A 76 25.62 5.54 8.86
C GLU A 76 26.59 4.40 8.52
N PRO A 77 26.61 3.90 7.26
CA PRO A 77 27.42 2.75 6.89
C PRO A 77 28.90 3.11 6.84
N VAL A 78 29.75 2.09 7.00
CA VAL A 78 31.19 2.24 6.74
C VAL A 78 31.40 2.44 5.25
N LEU A 79 31.85 3.63 4.86
CA LEU A 79 31.86 4.13 3.48
C LEU A 79 33.04 3.65 2.62
N GLN A 80 33.91 2.74 3.10
CA GLN A 80 35.06 2.26 2.32
C GLN A 80 35.17 0.75 2.30
N PRO A 81 35.42 0.12 1.14
CA PRO A 81 35.79 -1.29 1.08
C PRO A 81 37.18 -1.47 1.66
N GLU A 82 37.29 -2.29 2.72
CA GLU A 82 38.54 -2.43 3.47
C GLU A 82 39.61 -3.33 2.80
N SER A 83 39.34 -4.02 1.71
CA SER A 83 40.36 -4.78 0.97
C SER A 83 39.94 -5.25 -0.43
N ASP A 84 40.91 -5.40 -1.32
CA ASP A 84 40.75 -5.99 -2.67
C ASP A 84 40.65 -7.53 -2.68
N THR A 85 40.67 -8.19 -1.54
CA THR A 85 40.57 -9.67 -1.49
C THR A 85 39.13 -10.12 -1.68
N LEU A 86 38.87 -10.66 -2.88
CA LEU A 86 37.63 -11.37 -3.16
C LEU A 86 37.63 -12.69 -2.39
N SER A 87 36.65 -12.91 -1.52
CA SER A 87 36.49 -14.20 -0.81
C SER A 87 35.48 -15.10 -1.53
N ASP A 88 35.65 -16.41 -1.31
CA ASP A 88 34.74 -17.41 -1.83
C ASP A 88 33.50 -17.53 -0.94
N THR A 89 32.38 -17.83 -1.52
CA THR A 89 31.04 -18.18 -1.01
C THR A 89 30.67 -17.75 0.42
N LEU A 90 29.71 -16.87 0.55
CA LEU A 90 28.99 -16.59 1.79
C LEU A 90 27.80 -17.57 1.90
N HIS A 91 27.71 -18.33 2.99
CA HIS A 91 26.60 -19.26 3.22
C HIS A 91 25.43 -18.52 3.90
N SER A 92 24.26 -18.53 3.28
CA SER A 92 23.02 -18.18 3.96
C SER A 92 22.21 -19.44 4.23
N GLU A 93 21.89 -19.72 5.48
CA GLU A 93 20.85 -20.70 5.81
C GLU A 93 19.49 -20.10 5.44
N GLN A 94 18.66 -20.91 4.79
CA GLN A 94 17.26 -20.53 4.54
C GLN A 94 16.54 -20.50 5.89
N LEU A 95 16.19 -19.30 6.36
CA LEU A 95 15.24 -19.17 7.44
C LEU A 95 13.84 -19.56 6.95
N PRO A 96 13.08 -20.35 7.75
CA PRO A 96 11.74 -20.77 7.38
C PRO A 96 10.86 -19.52 7.17
N THR A 97 10.27 -19.41 6.00
CA THR A 97 9.21 -18.45 5.70
C THR A 97 8.01 -18.81 6.56
N GLY A 98 7.73 -18.03 7.59
CA GLY A 98 6.49 -18.15 8.35
C GLY A 98 5.30 -18.01 7.40
N ASP A 99 4.38 -18.98 7.45
CA ASP A 99 3.17 -18.99 6.64
C ASP A 99 2.37 -17.72 6.87
N MET A 100 2.32 -16.87 5.86
CA MET A 100 1.41 -15.73 5.84
C MET A 100 0.00 -16.28 5.64
N VAL A 101 -0.90 -15.95 6.56
CA VAL A 101 -2.33 -16.16 6.34
C VAL A 101 -2.72 -15.31 5.13
N THR A 102 -3.01 -15.96 4.03
CA THR A 102 -3.46 -15.30 2.80
C THR A 102 -4.87 -14.81 3.04
N LEU A 103 -5.04 -13.52 3.32
CA LEU A 103 -6.35 -12.89 3.26
C LEU A 103 -6.76 -12.83 1.80
N GLN A 104 -7.93 -13.37 1.48
CA GLN A 104 -8.46 -13.31 0.12
C GLN A 104 -8.73 -11.85 -0.25
N VAL A 105 -8.05 -11.37 -1.29
CA VAL A 105 -8.29 -10.06 -1.89
C VAL A 105 -9.26 -10.30 -3.06
N GLU A 106 -10.55 -10.33 -2.79
CA GLU A 106 -11.54 -10.20 -3.86
C GLU A 106 -11.78 -8.72 -4.15
N GLN A 107 -11.51 -8.34 -5.39
CA GLN A 107 -11.78 -6.98 -5.85
C GLN A 107 -13.29 -6.78 -5.98
N PHE A 108 -13.84 -5.88 -5.19
CA PHE A 108 -15.19 -5.34 -5.41
C PHE A 108 -15.17 -4.58 -6.74
N GLN A 109 -15.85 -5.13 -7.76
CA GLN A 109 -16.07 -4.44 -9.02
C GLN A 109 -17.48 -3.82 -9.02
N PRO A 110 -17.63 -2.51 -8.93
CA PRO A 110 -18.94 -1.86 -9.08
C PRO A 110 -19.37 -1.96 -10.54
N THR A 111 -20.52 -2.56 -10.80
CA THR A 111 -21.17 -2.47 -12.10
C THR A 111 -21.73 -1.05 -12.29
N THR A 112 -21.03 -0.25 -13.09
CA THR A 112 -21.41 1.11 -13.47
C THR A 112 -22.63 1.10 -14.38
N THR A 113 -23.83 1.17 -13.87
CA THR A 113 -25.04 1.74 -14.53
C THR A 113 -26.28 1.70 -13.62
N ASP A 114 -26.15 2.11 -12.36
CA ASP A 114 -27.36 2.46 -11.62
C ASP A 114 -27.79 3.86 -12.02
N LYS A 115 -29.03 3.98 -12.57
CA LYS A 115 -29.70 5.29 -12.64
C LYS A 115 -29.72 5.83 -11.21
N VAL A 116 -28.96 6.90 -10.97
CA VAL A 116 -28.89 7.59 -9.69
C VAL A 116 -30.32 7.94 -9.29
N ALA A 117 -30.85 7.24 -8.30
CA ALA A 117 -32.15 7.60 -7.76
C ALA A 117 -32.04 9.03 -7.25
N THR A 118 -32.88 9.93 -7.74
CA THR A 118 -32.90 11.34 -7.36
C THR A 118 -33.11 11.44 -5.84
N TYR A 119 -32.10 11.96 -5.15
CA TYR A 119 -32.17 12.31 -3.73
C TYR A 119 -31.62 13.73 -3.55
N VAL A 120 -32.07 14.42 -2.55
CA VAL A 120 -31.55 15.74 -2.22
C VAL A 120 -30.15 15.56 -1.62
N ALA A 121 -29.14 16.06 -2.32
CA ALA A 121 -27.76 15.88 -1.94
C ALA A 121 -27.11 17.22 -1.58
N GLU A 122 -26.23 17.15 -0.60
CA GLU A 122 -25.20 18.15 -0.34
C GLU A 122 -23.94 17.78 -1.10
N VAL A 123 -23.21 18.77 -1.60
CA VAL A 123 -22.00 18.56 -2.44
C VAL A 123 -20.77 18.83 -1.62
N PHE A 124 -19.87 17.87 -1.56
CA PHE A 124 -18.56 17.96 -0.90
C PHE A 124 -17.45 17.87 -1.94
N ASN A 125 -16.56 18.87 -1.92
CA ASN A 125 -15.38 18.88 -2.80
C ASN A 125 -14.13 18.57 -1.97
N ILE A 126 -13.32 17.65 -2.46
CA ILE A 126 -12.11 17.15 -1.80
C ILE A 126 -10.92 17.35 -2.73
N ALA A 127 -9.91 18.05 -2.24
CA ALA A 127 -8.61 18.13 -2.91
C ALA A 127 -7.77 16.89 -2.55
N PHE A 128 -7.89 15.82 -3.34
CA PHE A 128 -7.20 14.57 -3.10
C PHE A 128 -5.91 14.51 -3.91
N TYR A 129 -4.79 14.84 -3.31
CA TYR A 129 -3.44 14.79 -3.91
C TYR A 129 -3.36 15.40 -5.31
N GLY A 130 -3.86 16.63 -5.43
CA GLY A 130 -3.88 17.40 -6.68
C GLY A 130 -5.06 17.13 -7.61
N LYS A 131 -5.94 16.17 -7.30
CA LYS A 131 -7.25 15.98 -7.96
C LYS A 131 -8.34 16.69 -7.19
N GLN A 132 -9.28 17.31 -7.92
CA GLN A 132 -10.51 17.82 -7.33
C GLN A 132 -11.60 16.79 -7.51
N LEU A 133 -12.06 16.20 -6.41
CA LEU A 133 -13.11 15.20 -6.39
C LEU A 133 -14.39 15.78 -5.82
N THR A 134 -15.53 15.42 -6.41
CA THR A 134 -16.84 15.88 -5.97
C THR A 134 -17.70 14.71 -5.55
N PHE A 135 -18.21 14.76 -4.32
CA PHE A 135 -19.11 13.75 -3.76
C PHE A 135 -20.49 14.34 -3.49
N LYS A 136 -21.53 13.62 -3.85
CA LYS A 136 -22.92 13.91 -3.53
C LYS A 136 -23.33 13.05 -2.34
N VAL A 137 -23.60 13.68 -1.20
CA VAL A 137 -23.99 13.03 0.06
C VAL A 137 -25.43 13.39 0.39
N PRO A 138 -26.30 12.46 0.86
CA PRO A 138 -27.65 12.81 1.27
C PRO A 138 -27.66 13.91 2.30
N VAL A 139 -28.48 14.94 2.07
CA VAL A 139 -28.48 16.21 2.84
C VAL A 139 -28.70 16.05 4.36
N ASN A 140 -29.28 14.93 4.79
CA ASN A 140 -29.50 14.66 6.21
C ASN A 140 -28.25 14.13 6.91
N VAL A 141 -27.28 13.55 6.17
CA VAL A 141 -26.08 12.91 6.77
C VAL A 141 -25.31 13.91 7.63
N SER A 142 -25.05 15.11 7.11
CA SER A 142 -24.32 16.15 7.85
C SER A 142 -25.05 16.64 9.11
N LYS A 143 -26.37 16.44 9.19
CA LYS A 143 -27.24 16.84 10.31
C LYS A 143 -27.36 15.79 11.40
N ILE A 144 -27.11 14.51 11.09
CA ILE A 144 -27.16 13.42 12.07
C ILE A 144 -26.04 13.62 13.10
N LYS A 145 -26.38 13.59 14.39
CA LYS A 145 -25.42 13.85 15.48
C LYS A 145 -25.09 12.57 16.23
N LEU A 146 -23.82 12.35 16.46
CA LEU A 146 -23.32 11.36 17.40
C LEU A 146 -23.27 11.99 18.80
N SER A 147 -24.04 11.44 19.75
CA SER A 147 -24.16 12.01 21.09
C SER A 147 -23.07 11.59 22.08
N GLY A 148 -22.13 10.75 21.65
CA GLY A 148 -20.99 10.27 22.43
C GLY A 148 -20.42 8.96 21.92
N SER A 149 -19.38 8.46 22.58
CA SER A 149 -18.58 7.31 22.15
C SER A 149 -18.99 5.96 22.80
N ARG A 150 -20.15 5.88 23.48
CA ARG A 150 -20.64 4.64 24.05
C ARG A 150 -21.40 3.80 23.01
N GLU A 151 -21.43 2.49 23.18
CA GLU A 151 -22.01 1.53 22.23
C GLU A 151 -23.45 1.89 21.81
N TYR A 152 -24.32 2.22 22.75
CA TYR A 152 -25.71 2.58 22.43
C TYR A 152 -25.84 3.90 21.64
N GLN A 153 -24.92 4.86 21.86
CA GLN A 153 -24.91 6.15 21.14
C GLN A 153 -24.47 5.93 19.69
N ILE A 154 -23.47 5.10 19.49
CA ILE A 154 -22.99 4.69 18.16
C ILE A 154 -24.06 3.89 17.43
N SER A 155 -24.71 2.94 18.11
CA SER A 155 -25.82 2.17 17.54
C SER A 155 -26.96 3.07 17.09
N ASN A 156 -27.35 4.05 17.89
CA ASN A 156 -28.41 5.03 17.54
C ASN A 156 -28.00 5.90 16.35
N TYR A 157 -26.73 6.35 16.29
CA TYR A 157 -26.19 7.12 15.17
C TYR A 157 -26.25 6.32 13.87
N TRP A 158 -25.81 5.07 13.88
CA TRP A 158 -25.81 4.22 12.71
C TRP A 158 -27.23 3.80 12.27
N GLN A 159 -28.18 3.65 13.21
CA GLN A 159 -29.58 3.46 12.85
C GLN A 159 -30.17 4.64 12.08
N GLN A 160 -29.73 5.86 12.40
CA GLN A 160 -30.13 7.04 11.64
C GLN A 160 -29.47 7.06 10.26
N LEU A 161 -28.17 6.75 10.16
CA LEU A 161 -27.45 6.64 8.88
C LEU A 161 -28.07 5.61 7.94
N ASN A 162 -28.56 4.46 8.47
CA ASN A 162 -29.20 3.43 7.66
C ASN A 162 -30.49 3.89 6.96
N LYS A 163 -31.13 4.96 7.44
CA LYS A 163 -32.32 5.54 6.78
C LYS A 163 -31.94 6.36 5.56
N GLU A 164 -30.67 6.75 5.46
CA GLU A 164 -30.14 7.57 4.37
C GLU A 164 -29.60 6.68 3.22
N LYS A 165 -29.57 7.23 2.02
CA LYS A 165 -29.10 6.49 0.82
C LYS A 165 -27.56 6.45 0.72
N LEU A 166 -26.88 5.97 1.76
CA LEU A 166 -25.41 5.94 1.83
C LEU A 166 -24.76 4.95 0.84
N ASN A 167 -25.53 4.01 0.29
CA ASN A 167 -25.07 3.19 -0.83
C ASN A 167 -24.65 4.04 -2.06
N GLN A 168 -25.24 5.23 -2.24
CA GLN A 168 -24.82 6.14 -3.30
C GLN A 168 -23.42 6.74 -3.00
N VAL A 169 -23.07 6.93 -1.74
CA VAL A 169 -21.75 7.42 -1.34
C VAL A 169 -20.70 6.31 -1.51
N THR A 170 -21.02 5.06 -1.12
CA THR A 170 -20.10 3.93 -1.32
C THR A 170 -19.86 3.63 -2.80
N LEU A 171 -20.88 3.77 -3.67
CA LEU A 171 -20.71 3.65 -5.12
C LEU A 171 -19.80 4.73 -5.70
N GLN A 172 -19.90 5.99 -5.22
CA GLN A 172 -19.00 7.06 -5.64
C GLN A 172 -17.55 6.79 -5.17
N LEU A 173 -17.36 6.36 -3.92
CA LEU A 173 -16.04 5.97 -3.40
C LEU A 173 -15.43 4.82 -4.21
N ALA A 174 -16.21 3.78 -4.51
CA ALA A 174 -15.76 2.65 -5.32
C ALA A 174 -15.43 3.09 -6.76
N GLY A 175 -16.22 3.99 -7.35
CA GLY A 175 -15.95 4.59 -8.65
C GLY A 175 -14.64 5.38 -8.66
N GLN A 176 -14.39 6.20 -7.63
CA GLN A 176 -13.13 6.94 -7.51
C GLN A 176 -11.94 6.01 -7.26
N LYS A 177 -12.11 4.92 -6.48
CA LYS A 177 -11.06 3.91 -6.33
C LYS A 177 -10.62 3.35 -7.68
N GLN A 178 -11.57 3.01 -8.54
CA GLN A 178 -11.30 2.47 -9.87
C GLN A 178 -10.69 3.52 -10.82
N GLU A 179 -11.29 4.71 -10.89
CA GLU A 179 -10.84 5.81 -11.76
C GLU A 179 -9.40 6.24 -11.43
N LEU A 180 -9.09 6.37 -10.14
CA LEU A 180 -7.77 6.78 -9.66
C LEU A 180 -6.81 5.61 -9.44
N ARG A 181 -7.19 4.37 -9.73
CA ARG A 181 -6.40 3.14 -9.48
C ARG A 181 -5.89 3.05 -8.05
N LEU A 182 -6.75 3.36 -7.08
CA LEU A 182 -6.36 3.31 -5.67
C LEU A 182 -6.36 1.87 -5.17
N ASN A 183 -5.34 1.50 -4.41
CA ASN A 183 -5.37 0.29 -3.61
C ASN A 183 -6.24 0.46 -2.35
N GLY A 184 -6.22 -0.50 -1.44
CA GLY A 184 -6.99 -0.43 -0.19
C GLY A 184 -6.63 0.78 0.66
N TRP A 185 -5.34 1.12 0.78
CA TRP A 185 -4.89 2.30 1.52
C TRP A 185 -5.42 3.60 0.91
N GLY A 186 -5.32 3.76 -0.40
CA GLY A 186 -5.81 4.97 -1.09
C GLY A 186 -7.31 5.16 -0.89
N LEU A 187 -8.12 4.09 -0.95
CA LEU A 187 -9.55 4.16 -0.64
C LEU A 187 -9.81 4.49 0.83
N PHE A 188 -9.06 3.88 1.76
CA PHE A 188 -9.15 4.15 3.18
C PHE A 188 -8.89 5.64 3.48
N ASP A 189 -7.84 6.19 2.92
CA ASP A 189 -7.50 7.60 3.09
C ASP A 189 -8.52 8.54 2.43
N LEU A 190 -8.99 8.24 1.21
CA LEU A 190 -10.05 9.00 0.55
C LEU A 190 -11.34 9.00 1.38
N THR A 191 -11.72 7.87 1.97
CA THR A 191 -12.90 7.77 2.85
C THR A 191 -12.73 8.63 4.09
N ARG A 192 -11.55 8.65 4.70
CA ARG A 192 -11.25 9.52 5.85
C ARG A 192 -11.31 11.01 5.48
N GLN A 193 -10.77 11.40 4.33
CA GLN A 193 -10.83 12.79 3.85
C GLN A 193 -12.27 13.22 3.56
N LEU A 194 -13.10 12.34 2.96
CA LEU A 194 -14.52 12.61 2.75
C LEU A 194 -15.25 12.83 4.08
N THR A 195 -15.07 11.95 5.05
CA THR A 195 -15.76 12.06 6.35
C THR A 195 -15.28 13.26 7.16
N ALA A 196 -14.01 13.64 7.02
CA ALA A 196 -13.48 14.88 7.61
C ALA A 196 -14.10 16.14 6.97
N SER A 197 -14.37 16.10 5.67
CA SER A 197 -15.08 17.19 4.97
C SER A 197 -16.55 17.30 5.39
N ILE A 198 -17.23 16.16 5.63
CA ILE A 198 -18.62 16.13 6.10
C ILE A 198 -18.75 16.61 7.55
N TYR A 199 -17.78 16.24 8.40
CA TYR A 199 -17.79 16.57 9.84
C TYR A 199 -16.49 17.27 10.28
N PRO A 200 -16.20 18.47 9.80
CA PRO A 200 -14.89 19.13 10.01
C PRO A 200 -14.55 19.36 11.50
N ASN A 201 -15.57 19.48 12.36
CA ASN A 201 -15.41 19.80 13.78
C ASN A 201 -15.77 18.64 14.73
N ASN A 202 -15.95 17.41 14.23
CA ASN A 202 -16.31 16.28 15.06
C ASN A 202 -15.54 15.02 14.68
N ALA A 203 -14.43 14.81 15.36
CA ALA A 203 -13.52 13.68 15.15
C ALA A 203 -14.21 12.32 15.29
N ASP A 204 -15.07 12.13 16.28
CA ASP A 204 -15.78 10.89 16.52
C ASP A 204 -16.80 10.58 15.40
N GLN A 205 -17.47 11.60 14.86
CA GLN A 205 -18.38 11.42 13.72
C GLN A 205 -17.61 11.07 12.44
N GLN A 206 -16.42 11.63 12.23
CA GLN A 206 -15.54 11.26 11.12
C GLN A 206 -15.22 9.76 11.18
N VAL A 207 -14.77 9.27 12.34
CA VAL A 207 -14.47 7.86 12.56
C VAL A 207 -15.72 6.99 12.36
N ALA A 208 -16.83 7.35 13.00
CA ALA A 208 -18.05 6.55 12.98
C ALA A 208 -18.61 6.42 11.55
N LEU A 209 -18.57 7.48 10.73
CA LEU A 209 -19.01 7.44 9.35
C LEU A 209 -18.00 6.70 8.46
N ALA A 210 -16.69 6.86 8.67
CA ALA A 210 -15.68 6.16 7.90
C ALA A 210 -15.77 4.65 8.09
N VAL A 211 -15.90 4.17 9.34
CA VAL A 211 -16.10 2.75 9.64
C VAL A 211 -17.38 2.24 8.99
N TYR A 212 -18.48 2.99 9.04
CA TYR A 212 -19.73 2.63 8.38
C TYR A 212 -19.54 2.42 6.86
N LEU A 213 -18.95 3.40 6.17
CA LEU A 213 -18.76 3.36 4.72
C LEU A 213 -17.82 2.23 4.28
N LEU A 214 -16.71 2.04 5.01
CA LEU A 214 -15.74 0.98 4.71
C LEU A 214 -16.35 -0.42 4.93
N ASN A 215 -17.07 -0.62 6.01
CA ASN A 215 -17.80 -1.87 6.26
C ASN A 215 -18.86 -2.14 5.19
N ALA A 216 -19.60 -1.11 4.76
CA ALA A 216 -20.56 -1.22 3.67
C ALA A 216 -19.91 -1.57 2.31
N MET A 217 -18.59 -1.36 2.18
CA MET A 217 -17.76 -1.82 1.06
C MET A 217 -16.99 -3.12 1.38
N HIS A 218 -17.41 -3.86 2.41
CA HIS A 218 -16.86 -5.17 2.83
C HIS A 218 -15.44 -5.15 3.43
N TYR A 219 -14.89 -3.98 3.75
CA TYR A 219 -13.59 -3.93 4.41
C TYR A 219 -13.69 -4.25 5.90
N ASP A 220 -12.76 -5.06 6.40
CA ASP A 220 -12.64 -5.40 7.82
C ASP A 220 -12.00 -4.23 8.58
N VAL A 221 -12.83 -3.30 8.96
CA VAL A 221 -12.49 -2.21 9.86
C VAL A 221 -13.43 -2.24 11.05
N ARG A 222 -12.91 -1.90 12.22
CA ARG A 222 -13.68 -1.88 13.47
C ARG A 222 -13.63 -0.52 14.10
N MET A 223 -14.66 -0.20 14.84
CA MET A 223 -14.61 0.97 15.72
C MET A 223 -13.92 0.60 17.03
N GLY A 224 -12.94 1.39 17.41
CA GLY A 224 -12.31 1.32 18.73
C GLY A 224 -12.55 2.61 19.50
N CYS A 225 -12.41 2.55 20.81
CA CYS A 225 -12.44 3.71 21.71
C CYS A 225 -11.21 3.68 22.61
N VAL A 226 -10.41 4.74 22.58
CA VAL A 226 -9.22 4.90 23.42
C VAL A 226 -9.32 6.23 24.16
N GLY A 227 -9.29 6.20 25.49
CA GLY A 227 -9.39 7.42 26.29
C GLY A 227 -10.68 8.24 26.08
N GLY A 228 -11.76 7.58 25.64
CA GLY A 228 -13.05 8.22 25.34
C GLY A 228 -13.20 8.74 23.91
N ASN A 229 -12.15 8.68 23.07
CA ASN A 229 -12.17 9.10 21.67
C ASN A 229 -12.26 7.90 20.75
N LEU A 230 -13.02 8.00 19.66
CA LEU A 230 -13.14 6.95 18.67
C LEU A 230 -11.90 6.88 17.77
N VAL A 231 -11.54 5.64 17.38
CA VAL A 231 -10.47 5.32 16.44
C VAL A 231 -10.94 4.29 15.44
N ILE A 232 -10.36 4.30 14.24
CA ILE A 232 -10.56 3.26 13.23
C ILE A 232 -9.53 2.17 13.49
N LEU A 233 -9.98 0.95 13.71
CA LEU A 233 -9.14 -0.23 13.78
C LEU A 233 -9.17 -0.90 12.41
N MET A 234 -8.07 -0.82 11.68
CA MET A 234 -7.94 -1.27 10.29
C MET A 234 -7.22 -2.62 10.26
N ALA A 235 -7.89 -3.67 9.76
CA ALA A 235 -7.26 -4.96 9.52
C ALA A 235 -6.32 -4.87 8.32
N SER A 236 -5.09 -5.35 8.49
CA SER A 236 -4.14 -5.51 7.38
C SER A 236 -3.27 -6.75 7.58
N ALA A 237 -3.01 -7.47 6.47
CA ALA A 237 -2.04 -8.56 6.45
C ALA A 237 -0.60 -8.03 6.43
N SER A 238 -0.39 -6.81 5.94
CA SER A 238 0.93 -6.17 5.92
C SER A 238 1.32 -5.69 7.31
N LYS A 239 2.58 -5.89 7.67
CA LYS A 239 3.15 -5.29 8.86
C LYS A 239 3.31 -3.79 8.62
N ILE A 240 2.75 -2.99 9.53
CA ILE A 240 2.86 -1.53 9.53
C ILE A 240 3.68 -1.12 10.75
N TYR A 241 4.65 -0.24 10.53
CA TYR A 241 5.52 0.28 11.59
C TYR A 241 4.95 1.57 12.18
N ASP A 242 5.31 1.86 13.42
CA ASP A 242 5.01 3.09 14.18
C ASP A 242 3.51 3.41 14.36
N ILE A 243 2.62 2.48 14.02
CA ILE A 243 1.19 2.61 14.25
C ILE A 243 0.76 1.66 15.38
N PRO A 244 0.13 2.15 16.45
CA PRO A 244 -0.43 1.31 17.51
C PRO A 244 -1.42 0.29 16.95
N PHE A 245 -1.45 -0.92 17.51
CA PHE A 245 -2.32 -1.99 17.05
C PHE A 245 -2.89 -2.83 18.18
N THR A 246 -3.91 -3.59 17.89
CA THR A 246 -4.42 -4.67 18.73
C THR A 246 -4.56 -5.95 17.92
N VAL A 247 -4.72 -7.08 18.62
CA VAL A 247 -4.99 -8.38 17.99
C VAL A 247 -6.35 -8.87 18.43
N VAL A 248 -7.22 -9.17 17.48
CA VAL A 248 -8.55 -9.76 17.72
C VAL A 248 -8.69 -10.96 16.80
N SER A 249 -8.95 -12.14 17.38
CA SER A 249 -9.11 -13.40 16.63
C SER A 249 -7.94 -13.68 15.66
N ASN A 250 -6.71 -13.48 16.12
CA ASN A 250 -5.45 -13.62 15.36
C ASN A 250 -5.29 -12.66 14.16
N VAL A 251 -6.14 -11.65 14.04
CA VAL A 251 -6.00 -10.58 13.05
C VAL A 251 -5.45 -9.34 13.73
N ARG A 252 -4.45 -8.71 13.09
CA ARG A 252 -3.86 -7.46 13.56
C ARG A 252 -4.68 -6.28 13.02
N TYR A 253 -5.12 -5.41 13.94
CA TYR A 253 -5.87 -4.19 13.65
C TYR A 253 -5.06 -2.98 14.06
N TYR A 254 -4.67 -2.16 13.10
CA TYR A 254 -3.93 -0.92 13.32
C TYR A 254 -4.87 0.23 13.66
N ALA A 255 -4.54 1.01 14.69
CA ALA A 255 -5.37 2.06 15.22
C ALA A 255 -5.08 3.41 14.57
N PHE A 256 -5.99 3.87 13.72
CA PHE A 256 -5.90 5.16 13.05
C PHE A 256 -6.83 6.18 13.70
N ARG A 257 -6.29 7.37 13.94
CA ARG A 257 -7.02 8.52 14.44
C ARG A 257 -7.68 9.31 13.31
N PRO A 258 -8.62 10.18 13.60
CA PRO A 258 -9.11 11.18 12.65
C PRO A 258 -7.95 11.99 12.03
N ILE A 259 -8.16 12.47 10.81
CA ILE A 259 -7.17 13.31 10.12
C ILE A 259 -6.88 14.56 10.96
N GLY A 260 -5.59 14.92 11.13
CA GLY A 260 -5.16 16.09 11.87
C GLY A 260 -5.10 15.91 13.39
N ALA A 261 -5.48 14.76 13.94
CA ALA A 261 -5.32 14.49 15.36
C ALA A 261 -3.84 14.34 15.74
N LYS A 262 -3.36 15.14 16.72
CA LYS A 262 -1.93 15.22 17.10
C LYS A 262 -1.58 14.46 18.38
N GLU A 263 -2.58 14.14 19.22
CA GLU A 263 -2.31 13.51 20.51
C GLU A 263 -1.99 12.02 20.34
N GLU A 264 -1.09 11.45 21.13
CA GLU A 264 -0.81 10.04 21.15
C GLU A 264 -2.01 9.23 21.68
N LEU A 265 -2.21 8.01 21.17
CA LEU A 265 -3.19 7.09 21.71
C LEU A 265 -2.71 6.56 23.06
N LYS A 266 -3.30 7.04 24.14
CA LYS A 266 -2.99 6.62 25.51
C LYS A 266 -4.26 6.11 26.19
N GLY A 267 -4.16 5.02 26.92
CA GLY A 267 -5.25 4.43 27.69
C GLY A 267 -5.65 3.03 27.21
N ARG A 268 -6.80 2.59 27.72
CA ARG A 268 -7.37 1.28 27.38
C ARG A 268 -8.13 1.36 26.07
N LEU A 269 -7.96 0.35 25.25
CA LEU A 269 -8.73 0.19 24.03
C LEU A 269 -9.96 -0.67 24.31
N TYR A 270 -11.10 -0.21 23.87
CA TYR A 270 -12.37 -0.95 23.87
C TYR A 270 -12.84 -1.12 22.43
N THR A 271 -13.24 -2.33 22.05
CA THR A 271 -13.77 -2.65 20.71
C THR A 271 -14.62 -3.91 20.73
N TYR A 272 -15.30 -4.20 19.63
CA TYR A 272 -16.07 -5.42 19.43
C TYR A 272 -15.15 -6.64 19.26
N SER A 273 -15.47 -7.75 19.94
CA SER A 273 -14.72 -9.01 19.78
C SER A 273 -15.17 -9.81 18.56
N GLN A 274 -16.43 -9.69 18.18
CA GLN A 274 -16.96 -10.36 17.00
C GLN A 274 -16.69 -9.51 15.75
N GLN A 275 -16.53 -10.17 14.62
CA GLN A 275 -16.43 -9.54 13.31
C GLN A 275 -17.84 -9.26 12.78
N LEU A 276 -18.01 -8.18 12.05
CA LEU A 276 -19.24 -7.93 11.31
C LEU A 276 -19.31 -8.91 10.13
N ASP A 277 -20.44 -9.61 10.01
CA ASP A 277 -20.68 -10.51 8.88
C ASP A 277 -20.56 -9.77 7.56
N GLY A 278 -19.76 -10.32 6.63
CA GLY A 278 -19.50 -9.73 5.32
C GLY A 278 -18.40 -8.69 5.25
N ALA A 279 -17.91 -8.14 6.37
CA ALA A 279 -16.73 -7.26 6.39
C ALA A 279 -15.47 -8.10 6.64
N ASN A 280 -14.95 -8.74 5.59
CA ASN A 280 -13.90 -9.75 5.69
C ASN A 280 -12.64 -9.43 4.85
N HIS A 281 -12.62 -8.29 4.15
CA HIS A 281 -11.47 -7.89 3.35
C HIS A 281 -10.55 -6.96 4.15
N GLY A 282 -9.31 -7.39 4.40
CA GLY A 282 -8.29 -6.51 4.96
C GLY A 282 -7.96 -5.36 4.00
N ILE A 283 -7.48 -4.26 4.55
CA ILE A 283 -6.97 -3.14 3.73
C ILE A 283 -5.64 -3.56 3.13
N ASP A 284 -5.60 -3.60 1.78
CA ASP A 284 -4.38 -3.86 1.03
C ASP A 284 -3.53 -2.60 0.93
N LEU A 285 -2.25 -2.75 1.30
CA LEU A 285 -1.25 -1.69 1.21
C LEU A 285 -0.24 -1.92 0.08
N PHE A 286 -0.35 -3.03 -0.66
CA PHE A 286 0.56 -3.28 -1.76
C PHE A 286 0.21 -2.37 -2.96
N MET A 287 1.24 -1.69 -3.49
CA MET A 287 1.11 -0.80 -4.63
C MET A 287 1.30 -1.59 -5.92
N SER A 288 0.27 -2.34 -6.34
CA SER A 288 0.29 -3.11 -7.60
C SER A 288 0.16 -2.23 -8.85
N GLU A 289 -0.46 -1.06 -8.69
CA GLU A 289 -0.59 -0.02 -9.72
C GLU A 289 -0.35 1.34 -9.09
N THR A 290 0.22 2.28 -9.86
CA THR A 290 0.43 3.64 -9.37
C THR A 290 -0.88 4.44 -9.46
N PRO A 291 -1.28 5.13 -8.38
CA PRO A 291 -2.49 5.94 -8.39
C PRO A 291 -2.44 7.08 -9.44
N GLN A 292 -3.56 7.29 -10.13
CA GLN A 292 -3.74 8.36 -11.11
C GLN A 292 -4.13 9.68 -10.43
N LEU A 293 -3.17 10.31 -9.77
CA LEU A 293 -3.34 11.55 -8.99
C LEU A 293 -3.13 12.81 -9.86
N GLY A 294 -3.15 14.00 -9.23
CA GLY A 294 -2.94 15.25 -9.96
C GLY A 294 -1.58 15.31 -10.65
N GLY A 295 -1.55 15.65 -11.93
CA GLY A 295 -0.37 15.57 -12.82
C GLY A 295 0.62 16.73 -12.71
N ARG A 296 0.64 17.50 -11.61
CA ARG A 296 1.61 18.58 -11.42
C ARG A 296 2.99 17.99 -11.13
N LEU A 297 3.98 18.36 -11.95
CA LEU A 297 5.37 17.99 -11.69
C LEU A 297 5.94 18.84 -10.53
N CYS A 298 6.84 18.26 -9.78
CA CYS A 298 7.57 18.96 -8.72
C CYS A 298 8.38 20.14 -9.29
N SER A 299 8.44 21.24 -8.56
CA SER A 299 9.16 22.45 -8.97
C SER A 299 10.66 22.25 -9.05
N ASN A 300 11.21 21.40 -8.18
CA ASN A 300 12.64 21.10 -8.10
C ASN A 300 12.89 19.68 -8.64
N PRO A 301 13.32 19.54 -9.92
CA PRO A 301 13.68 18.24 -10.44
C PRO A 301 15.01 17.74 -9.86
N TYR A 302 15.16 16.44 -9.81
CA TYR A 302 16.48 15.84 -9.62
C TYR A 302 17.37 16.21 -10.78
N LYS A 303 18.58 16.71 -10.48
CA LYS A 303 19.60 17.06 -11.47
C LYS A 303 20.94 16.48 -11.07
N ASN A 304 21.59 15.80 -12.00
CA ASN A 304 22.92 15.25 -11.81
C ASN A 304 23.66 15.20 -13.14
N ARG A 305 24.99 15.03 -13.10
CA ARG A 305 25.81 14.73 -14.25
C ARG A 305 26.61 13.47 -14.00
N PHE A 306 26.38 12.46 -14.83
CA PHE A 306 27.02 11.15 -14.70
C PHE A 306 27.38 10.59 -16.09
N GLY A 307 28.56 9.98 -16.20
CA GLY A 307 29.05 9.41 -17.48
C GLY A 307 29.10 10.42 -18.63
N GLY A 308 29.34 11.71 -18.32
CA GLY A 308 29.37 12.78 -19.31
C GLY A 308 28.00 13.29 -19.77
N ARG A 309 26.88 12.79 -19.20
CA ARG A 309 25.51 13.16 -19.54
C ARG A 309 24.87 13.96 -18.40
N ASP A 310 24.06 14.94 -18.76
CA ASP A 310 23.22 15.67 -17.82
C ASP A 310 21.89 14.88 -17.66
N ILE A 311 21.55 14.58 -16.41
CA ILE A 311 20.35 13.83 -16.03
C ILE A 311 19.40 14.80 -15.36
N THR A 312 18.16 14.88 -15.86
CA THR A 312 17.11 15.69 -15.25
C THR A 312 15.83 14.88 -15.19
N ILE A 313 15.33 14.64 -13.97
CA ILE A 313 14.12 13.82 -13.73
C ILE A 313 13.15 14.61 -12.86
N TYR A 314 11.93 14.70 -13.34
CA TYR A 314 10.79 15.25 -12.61
C TYR A 314 9.91 14.12 -12.07
N VAL A 315 9.36 14.31 -10.88
CA VAL A 315 8.38 13.41 -10.28
C VAL A 315 7.04 14.12 -10.09
N ASN A 316 5.97 13.34 -9.96
CA ASN A 316 4.63 13.87 -9.78
C ASN A 316 4.42 14.32 -8.31
N GLN A 317 4.09 15.60 -8.10
CA GLN A 317 3.88 16.18 -6.77
C GLN A 317 2.72 15.51 -6.02
N GLY A 318 1.59 15.24 -6.69
CA GLY A 318 0.45 14.58 -6.05
C GLY A 318 0.80 13.18 -5.55
N LEU A 319 1.66 12.47 -6.29
CA LEU A 319 2.16 11.16 -5.89
C LEU A 319 3.10 11.27 -4.68
N MET A 320 3.99 12.26 -4.65
CA MET A 320 4.87 12.53 -3.50
C MET A 320 4.06 12.88 -2.25
N ASP A 321 3.03 13.72 -2.39
CA ASP A 321 2.13 14.09 -1.29
C ASP A 321 1.36 12.84 -0.76
N PHE A 322 0.97 11.93 -1.64
CA PHE A 322 0.34 10.66 -1.28
C PHE A 322 1.31 9.73 -0.54
N TYR A 323 2.54 9.56 -1.04
CA TYR A 323 3.58 8.73 -0.40
C TYR A 323 3.98 9.29 0.98
N ALA A 324 3.96 10.60 1.15
CA ALA A 324 4.23 11.22 2.46
C ALA A 324 3.22 10.82 3.54
N GLN A 325 1.98 10.46 3.16
CA GLN A 325 0.93 9.97 4.06
C GLN A 325 0.86 8.44 4.13
N TYR A 326 1.65 7.75 3.32
CA TYR A 326 1.63 6.29 3.29
C TYR A 326 2.25 5.73 4.57
N PRO A 327 1.67 4.68 5.18
CA PRO A 327 2.27 4.07 6.36
C PRO A 327 3.56 3.33 6.01
N GLN A 328 4.50 3.30 6.94
CA GLN A 328 5.73 2.56 6.76
C GLN A 328 5.51 1.05 6.89
N MET A 329 6.05 0.29 5.96
CA MET A 329 5.82 -1.14 5.80
C MET A 329 7.15 -1.91 5.71
N GLU A 330 7.04 -3.24 5.65
CA GLU A 330 8.20 -4.09 5.36
C GLU A 330 8.81 -3.76 3.98
N LEU A 331 10.13 -3.85 3.91
CA LEU A 331 10.93 -3.49 2.73
C LEU A 331 10.49 -4.23 1.45
N LYS A 332 9.99 -5.48 1.58
CA LYS A 332 9.45 -6.26 0.44
C LYS A 332 8.29 -5.55 -0.27
N MET A 333 7.52 -4.72 0.42
CA MET A 333 6.39 -3.99 -0.16
C MET A 333 6.88 -2.90 -1.12
N TYR A 334 7.94 -2.21 -0.74
CA TYR A 334 8.59 -1.19 -1.58
C TYR A 334 9.35 -1.83 -2.74
N ALA A 335 10.05 -2.94 -2.51
CA ALA A 335 10.86 -3.63 -3.53
C ALA A 335 10.05 -4.11 -4.74
N ASN A 336 8.74 -4.29 -4.57
CA ASN A 336 7.83 -4.84 -5.57
C ASN A 336 6.69 -3.87 -5.96
N ALA A 337 6.72 -2.63 -5.47
CA ALA A 337 5.71 -1.63 -5.80
C ALA A 337 5.77 -1.22 -7.27
N ALA A 338 4.62 -0.92 -7.86
CA ALA A 338 4.56 -0.32 -9.19
C ALA A 338 5.19 1.08 -9.18
N ILE A 339 5.70 1.51 -10.32
CA ILE A 339 6.23 2.85 -10.53
C ILE A 339 5.36 3.63 -11.52
N ASP A 340 5.36 4.94 -11.41
CA ASP A 340 4.62 5.83 -12.31
C ASP A 340 5.13 5.72 -13.76
N GLU A 341 4.23 5.62 -14.73
CA GLU A 341 4.57 5.45 -16.15
C GLU A 341 5.38 6.63 -16.71
N VAL A 342 5.02 7.86 -16.33
CA VAL A 342 5.73 9.06 -16.77
C VAL A 342 7.14 9.09 -16.18
N PHE A 343 7.26 8.68 -14.93
CA PHE A 343 8.55 8.53 -14.26
C PHE A 343 9.39 7.42 -14.88
N TYR A 344 8.81 6.25 -15.20
CA TYR A 344 9.49 5.18 -15.94
C TYR A 344 10.07 5.68 -17.26
N LEU A 345 9.30 6.41 -18.06
CA LEU A 345 9.76 6.99 -19.32
C LEU A 345 10.89 8.02 -19.11
N ALA A 346 10.86 8.77 -18.01
CA ALA A 346 11.93 9.67 -17.65
C ALA A 346 13.22 8.92 -17.29
N LEU A 347 13.12 7.82 -16.52
CA LEU A 347 14.25 6.93 -16.25
C LEU A 347 14.80 6.30 -17.53
N GLU A 348 13.94 5.79 -18.41
CA GLU A 348 14.35 5.20 -19.68
C GLU A 348 15.14 6.19 -20.53
N ARG A 349 14.67 7.43 -20.64
CA ARG A 349 15.35 8.49 -21.41
C ARG A 349 16.70 8.92 -20.83
N ASN A 350 16.80 8.99 -19.51
CA ASN A 350 17.97 9.56 -18.83
C ASN A 350 18.98 8.50 -18.37
N ILE A 351 18.52 7.35 -17.89
CA ILE A 351 19.38 6.33 -17.24
C ILE A 351 19.74 5.19 -18.20
N LYS A 352 18.81 4.68 -18.99
CA LYS A 352 19.07 3.59 -19.93
C LYS A 352 20.26 3.87 -20.89
N PRO A 353 20.45 5.09 -21.42
CA PRO A 353 21.61 5.40 -22.27
C PRO A 353 22.97 5.29 -21.58
N LEU A 354 23.02 5.26 -20.23
CA LEU A 354 24.27 5.05 -19.50
C LEU A 354 24.84 3.63 -19.69
N ILE A 355 23.96 2.68 -20.00
CA ILE A 355 24.29 1.25 -20.12
C ILE A 355 24.18 0.72 -21.55
N GLU A 356 23.76 1.53 -22.49
CA GLU A 356 23.59 1.14 -23.89
C GLU A 356 24.89 0.57 -24.49
N GLY A 357 24.79 -0.57 -25.19
CA GLY A 357 25.93 -1.27 -25.76
C GLY A 357 26.85 -1.97 -24.77
N LYS A 358 26.55 -1.97 -23.47
CA LYS A 358 27.36 -2.67 -22.45
C LYS A 358 26.83 -4.10 -22.23
N ASN A 359 27.75 -5.04 -21.96
CA ASN A 359 27.36 -6.36 -21.49
C ASN A 359 26.75 -6.27 -20.06
N THR A 360 26.08 -7.34 -19.61
CA THR A 360 25.38 -7.40 -18.33
C THR A 360 26.25 -6.94 -17.15
N TYR A 361 27.49 -7.43 -17.04
CA TYR A 361 28.38 -7.05 -15.94
C TYR A 361 28.69 -5.54 -15.93
N ARG A 362 29.05 -4.99 -17.10
CA ARG A 362 29.34 -3.55 -17.23
C ARG A 362 28.11 -2.69 -17.03
N ALA A 363 26.95 -3.14 -17.48
CA ALA A 363 25.68 -2.45 -17.26
C ALA A 363 25.36 -2.37 -15.77
N VAL A 364 25.39 -3.51 -15.06
CA VAL A 364 25.17 -3.55 -13.60
C VAL A 364 26.21 -2.69 -12.86
N SER A 365 27.50 -2.80 -13.23
CA SER A 365 28.55 -1.99 -12.60
C SER A 365 28.35 -0.49 -12.81
N THR A 366 27.86 -0.08 -13.98
CA THR A 366 27.55 1.34 -14.26
C THR A 366 26.37 1.83 -13.42
N LEU A 367 25.29 1.02 -13.30
CA LEU A 367 24.15 1.38 -12.47
C LEU A 367 24.51 1.41 -10.97
N LEU A 368 25.37 0.48 -10.52
CA LEU A 368 25.91 0.48 -9.17
C LEU A 368 26.63 1.79 -8.86
N GLN A 369 27.58 2.16 -9.71
CA GLN A 369 28.33 3.41 -9.59
C GLN A 369 27.41 4.64 -9.66
N TYR A 370 26.41 4.63 -10.55
CA TYR A 370 25.43 5.72 -10.64
C TYR A 370 24.67 5.92 -9.32
N VAL A 371 24.21 4.84 -8.67
CA VAL A 371 23.50 4.97 -7.39
C VAL A 371 24.46 5.39 -6.27
N GLN A 372 25.69 4.90 -6.25
CA GLN A 372 26.70 5.29 -5.26
C GLN A 372 27.08 6.78 -5.33
N GLU A 373 27.12 7.37 -6.52
CA GLU A 373 27.63 8.72 -6.76
C GLU A 373 26.51 9.75 -7.04
N GLY A 374 25.36 9.30 -7.51
CA GLY A 374 24.28 10.16 -8.00
C GLY A 374 23.48 10.85 -6.93
N PHE A 375 23.51 10.36 -5.69
CA PHE A 375 22.62 10.81 -4.61
C PHE A 375 23.40 11.20 -3.36
N GLY A 376 22.90 12.21 -2.65
CA GLY A 376 23.34 12.52 -1.29
C GLY A 376 23.04 11.36 -0.35
N TYR A 377 23.85 11.18 0.68
CA TYR A 377 23.60 10.20 1.74
C TYR A 377 23.21 10.90 3.03
N GLN A 378 22.11 10.50 3.64
CA GLN A 378 21.70 10.94 4.97
C GLN A 378 20.79 9.87 5.61
N VAL A 379 21.04 9.57 6.87
CA VAL A 379 20.18 8.65 7.64
C VAL A 379 18.82 9.31 7.91
N ASP A 380 17.80 8.52 7.89
CA ASP A 380 16.40 8.94 7.99
C ASP A 380 16.08 9.74 9.25
N ASN A 381 16.63 9.37 10.39
CA ASN A 381 16.42 10.11 11.63
C ASN A 381 16.87 11.58 11.56
N LEU A 382 17.90 11.90 10.78
CA LEU A 382 18.35 13.27 10.56
C LEU A 382 17.51 14.01 9.54
N GLN A 383 16.98 13.29 8.53
CA GLN A 383 16.19 13.87 7.46
C GLN A 383 14.70 14.01 7.82
N PHE A 384 14.12 13.02 8.49
CA PHE A 384 12.68 12.91 8.74
C PHE A 384 12.30 12.83 10.22
N GLY A 385 13.27 12.65 11.14
CA GLY A 385 13.03 12.41 12.56
C GLY A 385 12.45 11.02 12.85
N ARG A 386 12.43 10.12 11.86
CA ARG A 386 11.95 8.73 11.94
C ARG A 386 12.52 7.92 10.77
N GLU A 387 12.48 6.61 10.84
CA GLU A 387 12.76 5.72 9.71
C GLU A 387 11.69 5.86 8.62
N LYS A 388 12.07 5.85 7.35
CA LYS A 388 11.20 6.05 6.20
C LYS A 388 11.73 5.38 4.94
N ASN A 389 11.26 4.17 4.63
CA ASN A 389 11.56 3.54 3.34
C ASN A 389 10.92 4.33 2.17
N PHE A 390 11.62 4.44 1.06
CA PHE A 390 11.17 5.15 -0.13
C PHE A 390 10.52 4.25 -1.16
N PHE A 391 9.43 4.75 -1.76
CA PHE A 391 9.08 4.31 -3.11
C PHE A 391 10.13 4.78 -4.11
N CYS A 392 10.22 4.14 -5.27
CA CYS A 392 11.30 4.39 -6.22
C CYS A 392 11.42 5.87 -6.61
N GLU A 393 10.30 6.56 -6.82
CA GLU A 393 10.21 7.97 -7.21
C GLU A 393 10.76 8.92 -6.12
N GLU A 394 10.61 8.56 -4.84
CA GLU A 394 11.02 9.40 -3.71
C GLU A 394 12.53 9.62 -3.68
N ASN A 395 13.33 8.69 -4.25
CA ASN A 395 14.78 8.87 -4.42
C ASN A 395 15.14 10.08 -5.29
N PHE A 396 14.23 10.49 -6.18
CA PHE A 396 14.43 11.64 -7.08
C PHE A 396 13.72 12.91 -6.59
N TYR A 397 13.05 12.82 -5.45
CA TYR A 397 12.35 13.93 -4.83
C TYR A 397 13.09 14.48 -3.61
N TYR A 398 13.55 13.61 -2.73
CA TYR A 398 14.28 14.01 -1.52
C TYR A 398 15.77 14.28 -1.82
N PRO A 399 16.42 15.17 -1.04
CA PRO A 399 17.80 15.59 -1.31
C PRO A 399 18.83 14.48 -1.04
N ALA A 400 18.49 13.51 -0.22
CA ALA A 400 19.35 12.39 0.16
C ALA A 400 18.52 11.12 0.37
N ASN A 401 19.18 9.99 0.33
CA ASN A 401 18.63 8.68 0.62
C ASN A 401 19.65 7.85 1.43
N ASP A 402 19.20 6.80 2.08
CA ASP A 402 20.08 5.93 2.85
C ASP A 402 20.29 4.54 2.24
N CYS A 403 20.66 3.53 3.03
CA CYS A 403 21.10 2.24 2.48
C CYS A 403 19.97 1.43 1.84
N GLU A 404 18.81 1.35 2.46
CA GLU A 404 17.67 0.61 1.91
C GLU A 404 17.08 1.27 0.68
N ASP A 405 17.00 2.59 0.68
CA ASP A 405 16.50 3.36 -0.47
C ASP A 405 17.39 3.17 -1.69
N ARG A 406 18.71 3.20 -1.49
CA ARG A 406 19.70 2.93 -2.55
C ARG A 406 19.61 1.50 -3.04
N ALA A 407 19.47 0.53 -2.14
CA ALA A 407 19.33 -0.87 -2.50
C ALA A 407 18.05 -1.12 -3.30
N LEU A 408 16.94 -0.50 -2.89
CA LEU A 408 15.67 -0.50 -3.62
C LEU A 408 15.82 0.11 -5.01
N LEU A 409 16.34 1.33 -5.11
CA LEU A 409 16.54 2.02 -6.37
C LEU A 409 17.43 1.21 -7.32
N PHE A 410 18.58 0.71 -6.84
CA PHE A 410 19.47 -0.12 -7.63
C PHE A 410 18.78 -1.37 -8.16
N SER A 411 18.01 -2.04 -7.30
CA SER A 411 17.21 -3.21 -7.69
C SER A 411 16.24 -2.88 -8.82
N TYR A 412 15.50 -1.78 -8.72
CA TYR A 412 14.59 -1.33 -9.79
C TYR A 412 15.33 -1.08 -11.10
N LEU A 413 16.43 -0.30 -11.08
CA LEU A 413 17.20 0.04 -12.29
C LEU A 413 17.76 -1.20 -12.97
N VAL A 414 18.31 -2.16 -12.21
CA VAL A 414 18.88 -3.39 -12.77
C VAL A 414 17.77 -4.27 -13.37
N ARG A 415 16.67 -4.48 -12.68
CA ARG A 415 15.56 -5.29 -13.21
C ARG A 415 14.94 -4.67 -14.46
N MET A 416 14.69 -3.36 -14.45
CA MET A 416 14.06 -2.66 -15.56
C MET A 416 14.93 -2.60 -16.81
N PHE A 417 16.22 -2.31 -16.67
CA PHE A 417 17.06 -1.96 -17.82
C PHE A 417 18.09 -3.02 -18.19
N VAL A 418 18.42 -3.92 -17.27
CA VAL A 418 19.34 -5.05 -17.56
C VAL A 418 18.56 -6.37 -17.69
N GLY A 419 17.40 -6.50 -17.02
CA GLY A 419 16.53 -7.68 -17.13
C GLY A 419 17.10 -8.91 -16.42
N VAL A 420 17.80 -8.73 -15.30
CA VAL A 420 18.31 -9.82 -14.46
C VAL A 420 17.73 -9.75 -13.06
N ASP A 421 17.61 -10.91 -12.40
CA ASP A 421 17.03 -11.01 -11.07
C ASP A 421 17.93 -10.34 -10.02
N VAL A 422 17.30 -9.67 -9.08
CA VAL A 422 17.94 -9.02 -7.94
C VAL A 422 17.25 -9.48 -6.67
N VAL A 423 18.01 -9.62 -5.59
CA VAL A 423 17.47 -9.75 -4.23
C VAL A 423 18.06 -8.67 -3.35
N LEU A 424 17.29 -8.26 -2.32
CA LEU A 424 17.84 -7.40 -1.28
C LEU A 424 18.41 -8.27 -0.15
N LEU A 425 19.49 -7.79 0.43
CA LEU A 425 20.19 -8.41 1.55
C LEU A 425 19.99 -7.52 2.79
N GLU A 426 19.02 -7.88 3.63
CA GLU A 426 18.69 -7.14 4.86
C GLU A 426 19.53 -7.69 6.01
N TYR A 427 20.58 -6.95 6.40
CA TYR A 427 21.37 -7.18 7.61
C TYR A 427 20.73 -6.48 8.81
N ALA A 428 21.27 -6.66 9.98
CA ALA A 428 20.72 -6.05 11.20
C ALA A 428 20.74 -4.51 11.17
N ASP A 429 21.73 -3.93 10.51
CA ASP A 429 21.98 -2.48 10.48
C ASP A 429 22.32 -1.95 9.08
N HIS A 430 22.03 -2.71 8.01
CA HIS A 430 22.30 -2.33 6.63
C HIS A 430 21.44 -3.08 5.63
N VAL A 431 21.24 -2.50 4.47
CA VAL A 431 20.64 -3.17 3.31
C VAL A 431 21.55 -3.02 2.10
N ALA A 432 21.89 -4.14 1.50
CA ALA A 432 22.57 -4.20 0.22
C ALA A 432 21.70 -4.92 -0.82
N ALA A 433 22.19 -5.06 -2.04
CA ALA A 433 21.56 -5.86 -3.08
C ALA A 433 22.49 -6.99 -3.54
N ALA A 434 21.93 -7.99 -4.22
CA ALA A 434 22.72 -8.98 -4.93
C ALA A 434 22.03 -9.35 -6.26
N VAL A 435 22.82 -9.54 -7.29
CA VAL A 435 22.37 -9.71 -8.68
C VAL A 435 22.68 -11.11 -9.16
N CYS A 436 21.68 -11.77 -9.77
CA CYS A 436 21.84 -13.05 -10.44
C CYS A 436 22.34 -12.83 -11.87
N PHE A 437 23.63 -13.01 -12.08
CA PHE A 437 24.22 -12.89 -13.42
C PHE A 437 24.02 -14.17 -14.24
N PRO A 438 23.89 -14.08 -15.58
CA PRO A 438 23.96 -15.23 -16.44
C PRO A 438 25.27 -16.02 -16.22
N LYS A 439 25.21 -17.36 -16.22
CA LYS A 439 26.37 -18.23 -15.94
C LYS A 439 27.55 -17.96 -16.85
N GLU A 440 27.28 -17.55 -18.09
CA GLU A 440 28.26 -17.22 -19.12
C GLU A 440 29.09 -15.98 -18.76
N ALA A 441 28.55 -15.09 -17.92
CA ALA A 441 29.25 -13.87 -17.50
C ALA A 441 30.43 -14.17 -16.56
N LYS A 442 30.47 -15.34 -15.91
CA LYS A 442 31.55 -15.82 -15.01
C LYS A 442 31.99 -14.76 -14.00
N VAL A 443 31.01 -14.07 -13.39
CA VAL A 443 31.28 -13.00 -12.43
C VAL A 443 31.84 -13.60 -11.14
N LYS A 444 32.98 -13.08 -10.69
CA LYS A 444 33.62 -13.46 -9.42
C LYS A 444 33.34 -12.44 -8.33
N GLY A 445 33.40 -12.87 -7.09
CA GLY A 445 33.23 -12.03 -5.92
C GLY A 445 32.39 -12.70 -4.85
N ASP A 446 32.09 -11.97 -3.79
CA ASP A 446 31.23 -12.40 -2.70
C ASP A 446 29.80 -12.60 -3.21
N TYR A 447 29.17 -13.76 -2.86
CA TYR A 447 27.85 -14.09 -3.32
C TYR A 447 27.07 -14.91 -2.30
N TYR A 448 25.74 -14.90 -2.44
CA TYR A 448 24.82 -15.78 -1.72
C TYR A 448 24.15 -16.76 -2.67
N LEU A 449 23.90 -17.97 -2.19
CA LEU A 449 23.07 -18.94 -2.89
C LEU A 449 21.62 -18.78 -2.45
N TYR A 450 20.73 -18.54 -3.40
CA TYR A 450 19.30 -18.45 -3.14
C TYR A 450 18.53 -19.17 -4.25
N ARG A 451 17.67 -20.12 -3.89
CA ARG A 451 16.90 -20.95 -4.84
C ARG A 451 17.77 -21.57 -5.95
N ASN A 452 18.93 -22.11 -5.59
CA ASN A 452 19.92 -22.72 -6.49
C ASN A 452 20.57 -21.75 -7.51
N ASN A 453 20.41 -20.46 -7.36
CA ASN A 453 21.06 -19.43 -8.16
C ASN A 453 22.09 -18.67 -7.33
N GLN A 454 23.16 -18.24 -8.00
CA GLN A 454 24.21 -17.41 -7.42
C GLN A 454 23.87 -15.93 -7.57
N TYR A 455 23.73 -15.24 -6.43
CA TYR A 455 23.47 -13.80 -6.39
C TYR A 455 24.72 -13.09 -5.89
N VAL A 456 25.40 -12.38 -6.79
CA VAL A 456 26.65 -11.65 -6.53
C VAL A 456 26.36 -10.34 -5.85
N VAL A 457 27.02 -10.05 -4.73
CA VAL A 457 26.75 -8.86 -3.92
C VAL A 457 27.07 -7.58 -4.70
N CYS A 458 26.17 -6.61 -4.58
CA CYS A 458 26.29 -5.26 -5.10
C CYS A 458 25.83 -4.31 -4.01
N ASP A 459 26.75 -3.56 -3.41
CA ASP A 459 26.42 -2.60 -2.35
C ASP A 459 26.34 -1.17 -2.89
N PRO A 460 25.12 -0.63 -3.12
CA PRO A 460 24.96 0.69 -3.68
C PRO A 460 25.21 1.83 -2.68
N THR A 461 25.45 1.50 -1.42
CA THR A 461 25.75 2.45 -0.36
C THR A 461 27.26 2.59 -0.15
N CYS A 462 28.00 1.48 -0.26
CA CYS A 462 29.44 1.47 -0.08
C CYS A 462 30.14 2.12 -1.30
N LYS A 463 30.43 3.41 -1.19
CA LYS A 463 31.01 4.20 -2.29
C LYS A 463 32.36 3.61 -2.74
N GLY A 464 32.44 3.30 -4.04
CA GLY A 464 33.61 2.71 -4.67
C GLY A 464 33.70 1.19 -4.57
N ALA A 465 32.78 0.51 -3.85
CA ALA A 465 32.67 -0.94 -3.89
C ALA A 465 32.26 -1.40 -5.30
N LYS A 466 32.96 -2.43 -5.80
CA LYS A 466 32.69 -3.06 -7.08
C LYS A 466 31.68 -4.20 -6.93
N VAL A 467 31.13 -4.64 -8.06
CA VAL A 467 30.33 -5.88 -8.10
C VAL A 467 31.14 -7.03 -7.50
N GLY A 468 30.56 -7.76 -6.56
CA GLY A 468 31.19 -8.86 -5.83
C GLY A 468 32.02 -8.42 -4.62
N GLN A 469 31.94 -7.17 -4.20
CA GLN A 469 32.60 -6.71 -2.97
C GLN A 469 31.59 -6.40 -1.89
N VAL A 470 31.79 -6.99 -0.71
CA VAL A 470 31.04 -6.70 0.52
C VAL A 470 32.01 -6.29 1.63
N SER A 471 31.60 -5.35 2.48
CA SER A 471 32.41 -4.96 3.65
C SER A 471 32.70 -6.16 4.56
N ASN A 472 33.92 -6.23 5.12
CA ASN A 472 34.32 -7.28 6.06
C ASN A 472 33.38 -7.43 7.27
N LYS A 473 32.69 -6.35 7.65
CA LYS A 473 31.68 -6.36 8.69
C LYS A 473 30.51 -7.30 8.34
N TYR A 474 30.09 -7.33 7.08
CA TYR A 474 28.93 -8.09 6.62
C TYR A 474 29.27 -9.50 6.09
N LYS A 475 30.54 -9.77 5.76
CA LYS A 475 31.01 -11.12 5.36
C LYS A 475 30.69 -12.22 6.37
N LYS A 476 30.62 -11.87 7.66
CA LYS A 476 30.37 -12.79 8.77
C LYS A 476 28.90 -12.82 9.22
N GLN A 477 28.03 -12.06 8.56
CA GLN A 477 26.61 -11.98 8.89
C GLN A 477 25.77 -12.71 7.85
N SER A 478 24.68 -13.34 8.29
CA SER A 478 23.67 -13.93 7.41
C SER A 478 22.52 -12.93 7.25
N PRO A 479 22.35 -12.30 6.07
CA PRO A 479 21.24 -11.38 5.85
C PRO A 479 19.94 -12.15 5.64
N LYS A 480 18.82 -11.50 5.94
CA LYS A 480 17.53 -11.93 5.43
C LYS A 480 17.46 -11.56 3.95
N ILE A 481 17.19 -12.58 3.11
CA ILE A 481 17.05 -12.38 1.66
C ILE A 481 15.60 -11.98 1.34
N ILE A 482 15.43 -10.83 0.70
CA ILE A 482 14.14 -10.32 0.23
C ILE A 482 14.09 -10.47 -1.28
N GLN A 483 13.16 -11.29 -1.77
CA GLN A 483 12.93 -11.45 -3.19
C GLN A 483 12.29 -10.18 -3.76
N THR A 484 12.79 -9.74 -4.91
CA THR A 484 12.17 -8.71 -5.75
C THR A 484 11.49 -9.38 -6.95
N ALA A 485 10.38 -8.79 -7.42
CA ALA A 485 9.57 -9.36 -8.53
C ALA A 485 10.21 -9.08 -9.89
#